data_a41ccb1d31a70e110c994588e9feb57c
#
_entry.id   a41ccb1d31a70e110c994588e9feb57c
#
_cell.length_a   1.000
_cell.length_b   1.000
_cell.length_c   1.000
_cell.angle_alpha   90.00
_cell.angle_beta   90.00
_cell.angle_gamma   90.00
#
_symmetry.space_group_name_H-M   'P 1'
#
loop_
_entity.id
_entity.type
_entity.pdbx_description
1 polymer ?
#
loop_
_entity_poly.entity_id
_entity_poly.type
_entity_poly.pdbx_seq_one_letter_code
_entity_poly.pdbx_strand_id
1 'polypeptide(L)'
;TRLTPNAALIRFRGSDRLHVSDIEAKQSALLTTHGLGLIAVSPMPGEIVVSVARSERQVVSLWDIWARRQLNRNETGMNTSFVLGLKEMDGEILYLNLGGAFAGEQRHDPHTLIAGATGSGKSVLIQTLLLDIAATNPNNLAHIYLIDPKSGVDYAAITQLSHLQGGIVTDQAEAINVMEKLISEMERRYELFQTHRARDIRTFNAKVPVS
;
A
#
# COMPACT_ATOMS: atom_id res chain seq x y z
N THR A 1 -1.03 25.67 -9.60
CA THR A 1 -1.18 25.11 -8.26
C THR A 1 -2.17 23.97 -8.29
N ARG A 2 -1.83 22.82 -7.69
CA ARG A 2 -2.72 21.66 -7.50
C ARG A 2 -2.80 21.39 -5.99
N LEU A 3 -3.98 21.05 -5.49
CA LEU A 3 -4.16 20.65 -4.10
C LEU A 3 -4.19 19.14 -3.98
N THR A 4 -3.44 18.61 -3.01
CA THR A 4 -3.56 17.25 -2.50
C THR A 4 -4.21 17.30 -1.11
N PRO A 5 -4.59 16.17 -0.50
CA PRO A 5 -5.20 16.18 0.83
C PRO A 5 -4.37 16.88 1.91
N ASN A 6 -3.04 16.77 1.84
CA ASN A 6 -2.14 17.30 2.87
C ASN A 6 -1.27 18.45 2.39
N ALA A 7 -1.19 18.69 1.08
CA ALA A 7 -0.29 19.69 0.51
C ALA A 7 -0.91 20.51 -0.62
N ALA A 8 -0.36 21.70 -0.83
CA ALA A 8 -0.51 22.49 -2.03
C ALA A 8 0.75 22.31 -2.90
N LEU A 9 0.58 21.84 -4.13
CA LEU A 9 1.66 21.69 -5.09
C LEU A 9 1.77 22.94 -5.94
N ILE A 10 2.91 23.61 -5.88
CA ILE A 10 3.22 24.81 -6.67
C ILE A 10 4.29 24.42 -7.68
N ARG A 11 4.02 24.61 -8.97
CA ARG A 11 4.96 24.33 -10.04
C ARG A 11 5.60 25.62 -10.52
N PHE A 12 6.92 25.61 -10.51
CA PHE A 12 7.74 26.69 -11.08
C PHE A 12 8.37 26.18 -12.37
N ARG A 13 8.31 26.99 -13.40
CA ARG A 13 9.05 26.69 -14.64
C ARG A 13 10.55 26.71 -14.36
N GLY A 14 11.25 25.68 -14.80
CA GLY A 14 12.71 25.62 -14.67
C GLY A 14 13.38 26.79 -15.36
N SER A 15 14.41 27.34 -14.73
CA SER A 15 15.25 28.39 -15.29
C SER A 15 16.68 28.28 -14.70
N ASP A 16 17.65 28.84 -15.39
CA ASP A 16 19.05 28.86 -14.92
C ASP A 16 19.25 29.73 -13.66
N ARG A 17 18.21 30.45 -13.23
CA ARG A 17 18.25 31.36 -12.07
C ARG A 17 17.51 30.83 -10.84
N LEU A 18 16.82 29.71 -10.95
CA LEU A 18 16.06 29.12 -9.83
C LEU A 18 16.49 27.67 -9.66
N HIS A 19 17.20 27.41 -8.57
CA HIS A 19 17.64 26.07 -8.19
C HIS A 19 16.82 25.55 -7.00
N VAL A 20 16.77 24.23 -6.85
CA VAL A 20 16.13 23.54 -5.69
C VAL A 20 16.68 24.09 -4.38
N SER A 21 18.01 24.21 -4.29
CA SER A 21 18.72 24.75 -3.12
C SER A 21 18.31 26.17 -2.72
N ASP A 22 17.91 27.02 -3.67
CA ASP A 22 17.48 28.39 -3.38
C ASP A 22 16.15 28.42 -2.65
N ILE A 23 15.27 27.48 -2.97
CA ILE A 23 13.96 27.34 -2.31
C ILE A 23 14.15 26.69 -0.95
N GLU A 24 14.94 25.63 -0.85
CA GLU A 24 15.23 24.92 0.41
C GLU A 24 15.91 25.84 1.42
N ALA A 25 16.85 26.68 1.01
CA ALA A 25 17.52 27.64 1.87
C ALA A 25 16.56 28.66 2.50
N LYS A 26 15.39 28.90 1.89
CA LYS A 26 14.35 29.80 2.42
C LYS A 26 13.29 29.13 3.25
N GLN A 27 13.39 27.83 3.51
CA GLN A 27 12.37 27.06 4.25
C GLN A 27 12.03 27.67 5.60
N SER A 28 13.03 28.05 6.39
CA SER A 28 12.83 28.68 7.70
C SER A 28 12.09 30.01 7.59
N ALA A 29 12.50 30.84 6.63
CA ALA A 29 11.87 32.15 6.41
C ALA A 29 10.42 32.01 5.92
N LEU A 30 10.15 31.07 5.03
CA LEU A 30 8.78 30.78 4.56
C LEU A 30 7.88 30.35 5.71
N LEU A 31 8.38 29.53 6.62
CA LEU A 31 7.62 29.09 7.78
C LEU A 31 7.38 30.23 8.76
N THR A 32 8.43 30.98 9.13
CA THR A 32 8.35 32.00 10.19
C THR A 32 7.63 33.26 9.74
N THR A 33 7.77 33.67 8.48
CA THR A 33 7.18 34.93 7.98
C THR A 33 5.78 34.74 7.40
N HIS A 34 5.55 33.57 6.76
CA HIS A 34 4.31 33.34 6.00
C HIS A 34 3.50 32.13 6.49
N GLY A 35 3.97 31.40 7.51
CA GLY A 35 3.32 30.19 7.99
C GLY A 35 3.32 29.03 6.98
N LEU A 36 4.18 29.10 5.95
CA LEU A 36 4.23 28.12 4.89
C LEU A 36 5.24 27.01 5.22
N GLY A 37 4.74 25.85 5.67
CA GLY A 37 5.56 24.68 5.94
C GLY A 37 5.95 23.97 4.63
N LEU A 38 7.23 24.03 4.26
CA LEU A 38 7.75 23.32 3.10
C LEU A 38 7.86 21.83 3.42
N ILE A 39 7.23 20.94 2.61
CA ILE A 39 7.31 19.49 2.75
C ILE A 39 8.46 18.94 1.89
N ALA A 40 8.48 19.32 0.62
CA ALA A 40 9.47 18.85 -0.33
C ALA A 40 9.66 19.84 -1.48
N VAL A 41 10.86 19.83 -2.08
CA VAL A 41 11.17 20.50 -3.33
C VAL A 41 11.73 19.44 -4.28
N SER A 42 11.06 19.21 -5.40
CA SER A 42 11.44 18.13 -6.31
C SER A 42 11.70 18.67 -7.71
N PRO A 43 12.90 18.41 -8.27
CA PRO A 43 13.18 18.71 -9.66
C PRO A 43 12.42 17.75 -10.58
N MET A 44 11.77 18.29 -11.60
CA MET A 44 11.13 17.55 -12.67
C MET A 44 11.65 18.08 -14.01
N PRO A 45 11.54 17.33 -15.10
CA PRO A 45 11.98 17.81 -16.41
C PRO A 45 11.30 19.14 -16.78
N GLY A 46 12.10 20.23 -16.82
CA GLY A 46 11.62 21.57 -17.17
C GLY A 46 10.86 22.33 -16.08
N GLU A 47 10.72 21.79 -14.87
CA GLU A 47 10.03 22.45 -13.76
C GLU A 47 10.57 22.04 -12.39
N ILE A 48 10.27 22.85 -11.37
CA ILE A 48 10.48 22.51 -9.95
C ILE A 48 9.10 22.46 -9.31
N VAL A 49 8.79 21.34 -8.64
CA VAL A 49 7.56 21.15 -7.88
C VAL A 49 7.84 21.39 -6.40
N VAL A 50 7.16 22.34 -5.81
CA VAL A 50 7.24 22.67 -4.39
C VAL A 50 5.98 22.21 -3.70
N SER A 51 6.12 21.36 -2.71
CA SER A 51 5.04 20.84 -1.87
C SER A 51 5.00 21.63 -0.55
N VAL A 52 3.91 22.32 -0.30
CA VAL A 52 3.69 23.13 0.91
C VAL A 52 2.58 22.52 1.74
N ALA A 53 2.81 22.36 3.04
CA ALA A 53 1.82 21.79 3.95
C ALA A 53 0.54 22.64 3.98
N ARG A 54 -0.61 21.98 3.94
CA ARG A 54 -1.90 22.65 4.20
C ARG A 54 -2.10 22.78 5.70
N SER A 55 -2.72 23.89 6.11
CA SER A 55 -3.13 24.13 7.51
C SER A 55 -4.16 23.08 7.96
N GLU A 56 -5.05 22.68 7.06
CA GLU A 56 -6.05 21.64 7.29
C GLU A 56 -5.70 20.41 6.48
N ARG A 57 -5.31 19.35 7.17
CA ARG A 57 -5.08 18.04 6.57
C ARG A 57 -6.42 17.33 6.37
N GLN A 58 -6.60 16.71 5.22
CA GLN A 58 -7.79 15.93 4.92
C GLN A 58 -7.46 14.44 5.03
N VAL A 59 -8.35 13.72 5.71
CA VAL A 59 -8.30 12.25 5.70
C VAL A 59 -8.71 11.77 4.31
N VAL A 60 -7.91 10.89 3.73
CA VAL A 60 -8.23 10.24 2.46
C VAL A 60 -8.98 8.95 2.76
N SER A 61 -10.26 8.93 2.45
CA SER A 61 -11.05 7.70 2.55
C SER A 61 -10.73 6.76 1.37
N LEU A 62 -10.66 5.47 1.63
CA LEU A 62 -10.56 4.45 0.57
C LEU A 62 -11.68 4.62 -0.47
N TRP A 63 -12.88 4.98 -0.02
CA TRP A 63 -14.05 5.15 -0.88
C TRP A 63 -13.94 6.37 -1.81
N ASP A 64 -13.27 7.44 -1.37
CA ASP A 64 -13.07 8.65 -2.19
C ASP A 64 -12.16 8.40 -3.40
N ILE A 65 -11.27 7.42 -3.28
CA ILE A 65 -10.33 7.05 -4.34
C ILE A 65 -10.74 5.78 -5.07
N TRP A 66 -11.79 5.09 -4.62
CA TRP A 66 -12.21 3.79 -5.12
C TRP A 66 -12.51 3.80 -6.63
N ALA A 67 -13.23 4.80 -7.11
CA ALA A 67 -13.57 4.92 -8.52
C ALA A 67 -12.37 5.22 -9.45
N ARG A 68 -11.27 5.74 -8.87
CA ARG A 68 -10.04 6.11 -9.61
C ARG A 68 -9.03 4.97 -9.63
N ARG A 69 -9.21 3.97 -8.77
CA ARG A 69 -8.27 2.87 -8.63
C ARG A 69 -8.23 2.01 -9.91
N GLN A 70 -7.07 1.45 -10.16
CA GLN A 70 -6.86 0.44 -11.20
C GLN A 70 -6.56 -0.91 -10.55
N LEU A 71 -6.88 -1.99 -11.23
CA LEU A 71 -6.61 -3.35 -10.78
C LEU A 71 -5.43 -3.94 -11.55
N ASN A 72 -4.48 -4.51 -10.82
CA ASN A 72 -3.37 -5.25 -11.38
C ASN A 72 -3.66 -6.76 -11.28
N ARG A 73 -4.41 -7.29 -12.24
CA ARG A 73 -4.79 -8.71 -12.23
C ARG A 73 -3.70 -9.58 -12.85
N ASN A 74 -3.36 -10.64 -12.14
CA ASN A 74 -2.46 -11.68 -12.64
C ASN A 74 -3.20 -12.68 -13.56
N GLU A 75 -2.52 -13.73 -13.99
CA GLU A 75 -3.03 -14.77 -14.91
C GLU A 75 -4.25 -15.52 -14.33
N THR A 76 -4.41 -15.58 -13.02
CA THR A 76 -5.57 -16.19 -12.35
C THR A 76 -6.72 -15.19 -12.11
N GLY A 77 -6.59 -13.96 -12.57
CA GLY A 77 -7.55 -12.90 -12.34
C GLY A 77 -7.46 -12.22 -10.97
N MET A 78 -6.51 -12.65 -10.13
CA MET A 78 -6.29 -12.07 -8.79
C MET A 78 -5.66 -10.67 -8.90
N ASN A 79 -6.24 -9.68 -8.22
CA ASN A 79 -5.60 -8.38 -8.04
C ASN A 79 -4.43 -8.51 -7.06
N THR A 80 -3.29 -7.98 -7.41
CA THR A 80 -2.05 -8.07 -6.65
C THR A 80 -1.47 -6.71 -6.25
N SER A 81 -2.23 -5.63 -6.49
CA SER A 81 -1.85 -4.26 -6.13
C SER A 81 -2.93 -3.59 -5.30
N PHE A 82 -2.56 -3.18 -4.08
CA PHE A 82 -3.49 -2.69 -3.06
C PHE A 82 -3.19 -1.23 -2.72
N VAL A 83 -4.24 -0.47 -2.45
CA VAL A 83 -4.14 0.97 -2.20
C VAL A 83 -3.50 1.25 -0.85
N LEU A 84 -2.41 2.03 -0.85
CA LEU A 84 -1.77 2.58 0.36
C LEU A 84 -2.25 4.00 0.68
N GLY A 85 -2.59 4.78 -0.34
CA GLY A 85 -2.98 6.18 -0.19
C GLY A 85 -2.77 6.99 -1.46
N LEU A 86 -2.52 8.28 -1.31
CA LEU A 86 -2.19 9.19 -2.41
C LEU A 86 -0.77 9.72 -2.25
N LYS A 87 -0.05 9.81 -3.36
CA LYS A 87 1.26 10.44 -3.42
C LYS A 87 1.13 11.96 -3.25
N GLU A 88 1.92 12.53 -2.35
CA GLU A 88 1.93 13.98 -2.11
C GLU A 88 2.45 14.80 -3.30
N MET A 89 3.26 14.20 -4.16
CA MET A 89 3.89 14.89 -5.29
C MET A 89 2.97 15.14 -6.48
N ASP A 90 1.99 14.27 -6.70
CA ASP A 90 1.12 14.33 -7.88
C ASP A 90 -0.35 14.00 -7.59
N GLY A 91 -0.66 13.53 -6.37
CA GLY A 91 -1.99 13.11 -5.97
C GLY A 91 -2.46 11.82 -6.68
N GLU A 92 -1.52 11.09 -7.28
CA GLU A 92 -1.79 9.78 -7.85
C GLU A 92 -1.89 8.70 -6.75
N ILE A 93 -2.59 7.62 -7.03
CA ILE A 93 -2.75 6.54 -6.07
C ILE A 93 -1.41 5.81 -5.88
N LEU A 94 -1.00 5.67 -4.63
CA LEU A 94 0.13 4.84 -4.24
C LEU A 94 -0.34 3.42 -3.95
N TYR A 95 0.29 2.43 -4.57
CA TYR A 95 -0.04 1.02 -4.42
C TYR A 95 1.05 0.22 -3.74
N LEU A 96 0.65 -0.79 -2.97
CA LEU A 96 1.49 -1.91 -2.57
C LEU A 96 1.42 -2.98 -3.67
N ASN A 97 2.47 -3.11 -4.47
CA ASN A 97 2.52 -3.99 -5.64
C ASN A 97 3.19 -5.32 -5.32
N LEU A 98 2.45 -6.36 -5.06
CA LEU A 98 3.00 -7.68 -4.71
C LEU A 98 3.25 -8.58 -5.93
N GLY A 99 2.48 -8.41 -7.00
CA GLY A 99 2.54 -9.27 -8.20
C GLY A 99 3.54 -8.84 -9.25
N GLY A 100 3.78 -7.55 -9.43
CA GLY A 100 4.62 -6.99 -10.49
C GLY A 100 4.66 -5.47 -10.47
N ALA A 101 5.42 -4.85 -11.37
CA ALA A 101 5.41 -3.40 -11.55
C ALA A 101 4.02 -2.92 -12.01
N PHE A 102 3.53 -1.84 -11.42
CA PHE A 102 2.21 -1.32 -11.70
C PHE A 102 2.09 0.17 -11.32
N ALA A 103 1.35 0.94 -12.12
CA ALA A 103 1.10 2.38 -11.90
C ALA A 103 2.39 3.21 -11.71
N GLY A 104 3.42 2.91 -12.49
CA GLY A 104 4.72 3.60 -12.43
C GLY A 104 5.62 3.19 -11.27
N GLU A 105 5.17 2.28 -10.39
CA GLU A 105 5.94 1.75 -9.28
C GLU A 105 6.44 0.34 -9.57
N GLN A 106 7.59 0.01 -9.00
CA GLN A 106 8.15 -1.33 -9.10
C GLN A 106 7.38 -2.32 -8.22
N ARG A 107 7.65 -3.62 -8.42
CA ARG A 107 7.16 -4.65 -7.52
C ARG A 107 7.79 -4.47 -6.14
N HIS A 108 6.95 -4.57 -5.10
CA HIS A 108 7.39 -4.66 -3.72
C HIS A 108 7.64 -6.12 -3.30
N ASP A 109 8.43 -6.29 -2.27
CA ASP A 109 8.61 -7.61 -1.66
C ASP A 109 7.30 -8.07 -0.98
N PRO A 110 7.06 -9.39 -0.90
CA PRO A 110 5.84 -9.93 -0.31
C PRO A 110 5.76 -9.71 1.20
N HIS A 111 6.88 -9.42 1.86
CA HIS A 111 6.93 -9.13 3.29
C HIS A 111 6.90 -7.63 3.52
N THR A 112 5.89 -7.16 4.25
CA THR A 112 5.68 -5.74 4.51
C THR A 112 5.68 -5.48 6.01
N LEU A 113 6.55 -4.59 6.49
CA LEU A 113 6.55 -4.09 7.87
C LEU A 113 5.87 -2.73 7.92
N ILE A 114 4.84 -2.60 8.78
CA ILE A 114 4.15 -1.34 9.04
C ILE A 114 4.51 -0.88 10.46
N ALA A 115 5.29 0.17 10.56
CA ALA A 115 5.75 0.73 11.83
C ALA A 115 5.25 2.17 12.04
N GLY A 116 5.09 2.56 13.29
CA GLY A 116 4.67 3.91 13.67
C GLY A 116 4.26 3.99 15.15
N ALA A 117 4.16 5.19 15.69
CA ALA A 117 3.71 5.43 17.06
C ALA A 117 2.22 5.04 17.25
N THR A 118 1.79 4.91 18.51
CA THR A 118 0.37 4.74 18.83
C THR A 118 -0.44 5.93 18.28
N GLY A 119 -1.58 5.65 17.67
CA GLY A 119 -2.43 6.68 17.04
C GLY A 119 -1.97 7.14 15.65
N SER A 120 -0.88 6.58 15.10
CA SER A 120 -0.38 6.95 13.75
C SER A 120 -1.19 6.40 12.58
N GLY A 121 -2.23 5.59 12.82
CA GLY A 121 -3.08 5.00 11.79
C GLY A 121 -2.63 3.63 11.27
N LYS A 122 -1.70 2.92 11.93
CA LYS A 122 -1.26 1.57 11.52
C LYS A 122 -2.42 0.59 11.35
N SER A 123 -3.29 0.47 12.36
CA SER A 123 -4.45 -0.44 12.30
C SER A 123 -5.43 -0.03 11.20
N VAL A 124 -5.63 1.27 10.98
CA VAL A 124 -6.47 1.78 9.89
C VAL A 124 -5.89 1.41 8.53
N LEU A 125 -4.58 1.54 8.34
CA LEU A 125 -3.93 1.13 7.09
C LEU A 125 -4.07 -0.38 6.85
N ILE A 126 -3.86 -1.21 7.89
CA ILE A 126 -4.03 -2.66 7.79
C ILE A 126 -5.48 -3.01 7.43
N GLN A 127 -6.47 -2.41 8.10
CA GLN A 127 -7.88 -2.59 7.77
C GLN A 127 -8.17 -2.20 6.31
N THR A 128 -7.63 -1.07 5.85
CA THR A 128 -7.78 -0.61 4.46
C THR A 128 -7.24 -1.65 3.49
N LEU A 129 -6.05 -2.21 3.75
CA LEU A 129 -5.45 -3.25 2.91
C LEU A 129 -6.29 -4.54 2.91
N LEU A 130 -6.79 -4.98 4.08
CA LEU A 130 -7.61 -6.18 4.18
C LEU A 130 -8.95 -6.01 3.45
N LEU A 131 -9.59 -4.86 3.56
CA LEU A 131 -10.81 -4.53 2.83
C LEU A 131 -10.54 -4.46 1.31
N ASP A 132 -9.42 -3.89 0.91
CA ASP A 132 -9.05 -3.80 -0.48
C ASP A 132 -8.75 -5.19 -1.10
N ILE A 133 -8.06 -6.06 -0.37
CA ILE A 133 -7.84 -7.46 -0.76
C ILE A 133 -9.19 -8.15 -0.95
N ALA A 134 -10.07 -8.07 0.02
CA ALA A 134 -11.36 -8.76 0.01
C ALA A 134 -12.31 -8.23 -1.06
N ALA A 135 -12.34 -6.91 -1.28
CA ALA A 135 -13.23 -6.31 -2.26
C ALA A 135 -12.78 -6.50 -3.72
N THR A 136 -11.51 -6.85 -3.95
CA THR A 136 -10.95 -6.97 -5.30
C THR A 136 -10.58 -8.37 -5.71
N ASN A 137 -10.69 -9.31 -4.78
CA ASN A 137 -10.43 -10.72 -5.03
C ASN A 137 -11.59 -11.57 -4.52
N PRO A 138 -11.96 -12.65 -5.19
CA PRO A 138 -12.87 -13.63 -4.63
C PRO A 138 -12.18 -14.45 -3.52
N ASN A 139 -12.96 -14.97 -2.58
CA ASN A 139 -12.43 -15.66 -1.39
C ASN A 139 -11.73 -17.00 -1.69
N ASN A 140 -11.97 -17.61 -2.84
CA ASN A 140 -11.24 -18.80 -3.29
C ASN A 140 -9.83 -18.50 -3.84
N LEU A 141 -9.53 -17.23 -4.15
CA LEU A 141 -8.21 -16.80 -4.64
C LEU A 141 -7.37 -16.10 -3.56
N ALA A 142 -8.02 -15.49 -2.55
CA ALA A 142 -7.32 -14.75 -1.49
C ALA A 142 -7.82 -15.19 -0.12
N HIS A 143 -6.94 -15.82 0.65
CA HIS A 143 -7.20 -16.21 2.03
C HIS A 143 -6.45 -15.27 2.98
N ILE A 144 -7.12 -14.82 4.02
CA ILE A 144 -6.59 -13.92 5.05
C ILE A 144 -6.48 -14.69 6.37
N TYR A 145 -5.30 -14.74 6.95
CA TYR A 145 -5.07 -15.21 8.31
C TYR A 145 -4.66 -14.00 9.15
N LEU A 146 -5.47 -13.66 10.15
CA LEU A 146 -5.26 -12.50 10.99
C LEU A 146 -4.91 -12.93 12.41
N ILE A 147 -3.71 -12.59 12.85
CA ILE A 147 -3.23 -12.81 14.21
C ILE A 147 -3.11 -11.46 14.90
N ASP A 148 -3.89 -11.25 15.97
CA ASP A 148 -3.84 -10.02 16.77
C ASP A 148 -3.80 -10.34 18.28
N PRO A 149 -2.61 -10.28 18.93
CA PRO A 149 -2.47 -10.57 20.35
C PRO A 149 -3.15 -9.55 21.27
N LYS A 150 -3.74 -8.48 20.70
CA LYS A 150 -4.50 -7.46 21.45
C LYS A 150 -6.01 -7.71 21.43
N SER A 151 -6.42 -8.96 21.35
CA SER A 151 -7.84 -9.39 21.41
C SER A 151 -8.72 -8.96 20.24
N GLY A 152 -8.15 -8.58 19.10
CA GLY A 152 -8.89 -8.31 17.86
C GLY A 152 -9.78 -7.07 17.88
N VAL A 153 -9.67 -6.21 18.89
CA VAL A 153 -10.55 -5.05 19.07
C VAL A 153 -10.51 -4.11 17.88
N ASP A 154 -9.33 -3.87 17.34
CA ASP A 154 -9.12 -3.00 16.19
C ASP A 154 -9.74 -3.57 14.90
N TYR A 155 -10.02 -4.87 14.84
CA TYR A 155 -10.41 -5.58 13.64
C TYR A 155 -11.84 -6.15 13.68
N ALA A 156 -12.66 -5.76 14.67
CA ALA A 156 -14.03 -6.26 14.84
C ALA A 156 -14.88 -6.11 13.57
N ALA A 157 -14.73 -5.01 12.83
CA ALA A 157 -15.49 -4.74 11.61
C ALA A 157 -15.18 -5.71 10.45
N ILE A 158 -14.02 -6.37 10.45
CA ILE A 158 -13.61 -7.27 9.36
C ILE A 158 -13.83 -8.75 9.67
N THR A 159 -14.36 -9.09 10.84
CA THR A 159 -14.65 -10.48 11.24
C THR A 159 -15.67 -11.17 10.32
N GLN A 160 -16.49 -10.39 9.62
CA GLN A 160 -17.50 -10.89 8.68
C GLN A 160 -16.97 -11.15 7.25
N LEU A 161 -15.68 -10.87 6.99
CA LEU A 161 -15.11 -11.12 5.68
C LEU A 161 -15.00 -12.63 5.41
N SER A 162 -15.60 -13.08 4.33
CA SER A 162 -15.54 -14.50 3.89
C SER A 162 -14.11 -14.96 3.52
N HIS A 163 -13.18 -14.04 3.38
CA HIS A 163 -11.75 -14.27 3.13
C HIS A 163 -10.99 -14.68 4.40
N LEU A 164 -11.53 -14.33 5.59
CA LEU A 164 -10.88 -14.57 6.86
C LEU A 164 -10.98 -16.07 7.22
N GLN A 165 -9.85 -16.70 7.41
CA GLN A 165 -9.73 -18.13 7.71
C GLN A 165 -9.63 -18.34 9.23
N GLY A 166 -10.62 -18.97 9.83
CA GLY A 166 -10.63 -19.30 11.26
C GLY A 166 -10.89 -18.12 12.21
N GLY A 167 -11.27 -16.95 11.69
CA GLY A 167 -11.49 -15.75 12.51
C GLY A 167 -10.21 -15.01 12.87
N ILE A 168 -10.30 -14.17 13.93
CA ILE A 168 -9.13 -13.45 14.44
C ILE A 168 -8.46 -14.30 15.53
N VAL A 169 -7.22 -14.68 15.30
CA VAL A 169 -6.44 -15.49 16.24
C VAL A 169 -5.80 -14.55 17.28
N THR A 170 -6.15 -14.74 18.54
CA THR A 170 -5.68 -13.91 19.66
C THR A 170 -4.81 -14.69 20.64
N ASP A 171 -4.92 -16.01 20.64
CA ASP A 171 -4.14 -16.90 21.50
C ASP A 171 -2.79 -17.27 20.87
N GLN A 172 -1.75 -17.35 21.68
CA GLN A 172 -0.39 -17.63 21.21
C GLN A 172 -0.25 -19.05 20.64
N ALA A 173 -0.87 -20.05 21.28
CA ALA A 173 -0.75 -21.44 20.83
C ALA A 173 -1.49 -21.62 19.50
N GLU A 174 -2.66 -20.99 19.37
CA GLU A 174 -3.39 -20.99 18.10
C GLU A 174 -2.63 -20.26 17.00
N ALA A 175 -1.95 -19.15 17.31
CA ALA A 175 -1.10 -18.43 16.36
C ALA A 175 0.04 -19.32 15.84
N ILE A 176 0.69 -20.09 16.73
CA ILE A 176 1.71 -21.06 16.33
C ILE A 176 1.13 -22.11 15.39
N ASN A 177 -0.02 -22.68 15.74
CA ASN A 177 -0.70 -23.68 14.89
C ASN A 177 -1.04 -23.14 13.49
N VAL A 178 -1.46 -21.88 13.39
CA VAL A 178 -1.72 -21.23 12.10
C VAL A 178 -0.42 -21.10 11.30
N MET A 179 0.69 -20.69 11.93
CA MET A 179 1.98 -20.57 11.27
C MET A 179 2.49 -21.92 10.77
N GLU A 180 2.34 -23.01 11.57
CA GLU A 180 2.72 -24.38 11.17
C GLU A 180 1.90 -24.86 9.96
N LYS A 181 0.59 -24.57 9.94
CA LYS A 181 -0.25 -24.87 8.76
C LYS A 181 0.21 -24.11 7.51
N LEU A 182 0.60 -22.85 7.65
CA LEU A 182 1.10 -22.05 6.52
C LEU A 182 2.46 -22.57 6.03
N ILE A 183 3.33 -23.01 6.93
CA ILE A 183 4.61 -23.65 6.58
C ILE A 183 4.33 -24.94 5.80
N SER A 184 3.46 -25.80 6.29
CA SER A 184 3.10 -27.07 5.62
C SER A 184 2.50 -26.82 4.22
N GLU A 185 1.66 -25.79 4.06
CA GLU A 185 1.14 -25.40 2.75
C GLU A 185 2.24 -24.85 1.82
N MET A 186 3.18 -24.10 2.36
CA MET A 186 4.34 -23.62 1.60
C MET A 186 5.19 -24.79 1.10
N GLU A 187 5.50 -25.77 1.95
CA GLU A 187 6.26 -26.98 1.59
C GLU A 187 5.53 -27.78 0.50
N ARG A 188 4.23 -27.98 0.66
CA ARG A 188 3.39 -28.63 -0.37
C ARG A 188 3.47 -27.91 -1.71
N ARG A 189 3.45 -26.58 -1.72
CA ARG A 189 3.63 -25.81 -2.96
C ARG A 189 5.02 -25.97 -3.57
N TYR A 190 6.07 -26.01 -2.76
CA TYR A 190 7.42 -26.28 -3.26
C TYR A 190 7.54 -27.65 -3.92
N GLU A 191 6.92 -28.70 -3.38
CA GLU A 191 6.87 -30.02 -4.01
C GLU A 191 6.16 -29.97 -5.37
N LEU A 192 5.04 -29.24 -5.47
CA LEU A 192 4.36 -29.02 -6.74
C LEU A 192 5.24 -28.26 -7.75
N PHE A 193 5.96 -27.25 -7.30
CA PHE A 193 6.87 -26.50 -8.16
C PHE A 193 8.01 -27.39 -8.68
N GLN A 194 8.58 -28.25 -7.84
CA GLN A 194 9.59 -29.21 -8.25
C GLN A 194 9.04 -30.19 -9.29
N THR A 195 7.88 -30.79 -9.03
CA THR A 195 7.22 -31.74 -9.91
C THR A 195 6.97 -31.16 -11.31
N HIS A 196 6.54 -29.89 -11.36
CA HIS A 196 6.21 -29.21 -12.62
C HIS A 196 7.36 -28.36 -13.17
N ARG A 197 8.57 -28.46 -12.58
CA ARG A 197 9.75 -27.64 -12.95
C ARG A 197 9.43 -26.16 -13.00
N ALA A 198 8.63 -25.67 -12.05
CA ALA A 198 8.31 -24.27 -11.87
C ALA A 198 9.23 -23.66 -10.79
N ARG A 199 9.68 -22.41 -10.98
CA ARG A 199 10.52 -21.72 -10.00
C ARG A 199 9.70 -20.92 -8.98
N ASP A 200 8.46 -20.63 -9.31
CA ASP A 200 7.54 -19.80 -8.54
C ASP A 200 6.09 -20.08 -8.93
N ILE A 201 5.14 -19.52 -8.16
CA ILE A 201 3.71 -19.71 -8.37
C ILE A 201 3.25 -19.20 -9.74
N ARG A 202 3.82 -18.12 -10.27
CA ARG A 202 3.49 -17.60 -11.60
C ARG A 202 3.85 -18.60 -12.69
N THR A 203 5.08 -19.10 -12.64
CA THR A 203 5.56 -20.11 -13.59
C THR A 203 4.77 -21.40 -13.47
N PHE A 204 4.34 -21.78 -12.26
CA PHE A 204 3.48 -22.93 -12.04
C PHE A 204 2.10 -22.73 -12.67
N ASN A 205 1.42 -21.64 -12.38
CA ASN A 205 0.08 -21.33 -12.91
C ASN A 205 0.06 -21.21 -14.44
N ALA A 206 1.16 -20.75 -15.06
CA ALA A 206 1.28 -20.71 -16.50
C ALA A 206 1.38 -22.11 -17.15
N LYS A 207 1.87 -23.11 -16.41
CA LYS A 207 2.02 -24.50 -16.88
C LYS A 207 0.83 -25.40 -16.55
N VAL A 208 0.18 -25.10 -15.43
CA VAL A 208 -0.97 -25.87 -14.91
C VAL A 208 -2.16 -24.91 -14.83
N PRO A 209 -2.96 -24.78 -15.90
CA PRO A 209 -4.14 -23.92 -15.88
C PRO A 209 -5.08 -24.36 -14.75
N VAL A 210 -5.60 -23.39 -14.03
CA VAL A 210 -6.64 -23.61 -13.03
C VAL A 210 -7.90 -24.03 -13.78
N SER A 211 -8.30 -25.30 -13.61
CA SER A 211 -9.56 -25.85 -14.14
C SER A 211 -10.77 -25.33 -13.34
#